data_6c5e6963abb4fc07fdee8131d8052f86
#
_entry.id   6c5e6963abb4fc07fdee8131d8052f86
#
_cell.length_a   1.000
_cell.length_b   1.000
_cell.length_c   1.000
_cell.angle_alpha   90.00
_cell.angle_beta   90.00
_cell.angle_gamma   90.00
#
_symmetry.space_group_name_H-M   'P 1'
#
loop_
_entity.id
_entity.type
_entity.pdbx_description
1 polymer ?
#
loop_
_entity_poly.entity_id
_entity_poly.type
_entity_poly.pdbx_seq_one_letter_code
_entity_poly.pdbx_strand_id
1 'polypeptide(L)'
;MVSYLVGVYHSKSIGASNKTRLNNPEIDALIDEAAATVDPEAREVILKEVTVQLNELCPQVSLYQDMYLRAYNSNLEGVDINAGGSIRFQDISWKA
;
A
#
# COMPACT_ATOMS: atom_id res chain seq x y z
N MET A 1 -3.36 0.96 2.53
CA MET A 1 -2.75 2.25 2.11
C MET A 1 -1.91 2.88 3.23
N VAL A 2 -2.50 3.23 4.39
CA VAL A 2 -1.79 3.91 5.49
C VAL A 2 -0.53 3.16 5.95
N SER A 3 -0.62 1.85 6.15
CA SER A 3 0.54 1.03 6.56
C SER A 3 1.72 1.12 5.57
N TYR A 4 1.44 1.24 4.29
CA TYR A 4 2.46 1.46 3.27
C TYR A 4 3.12 2.83 3.43
N LEU A 5 2.34 3.89 3.61
CA LEU A 5 2.86 5.24 3.81
C LEU A 5 3.74 5.32 5.06
N VAL A 6 3.30 4.72 6.17
CA VAL A 6 4.11 4.61 7.40
C VAL A 6 5.43 3.90 7.14
N GLY A 7 5.42 2.78 6.42
CA GLY A 7 6.62 2.01 6.14
C GLY A 7 7.61 2.76 5.23
N VAL A 8 7.12 3.38 4.17
CA VAL A 8 7.97 3.91 3.10
C VAL A 8 8.38 5.36 3.30
N TYR A 9 7.52 6.19 3.89
CA TYR A 9 7.72 7.64 3.93
C TYR A 9 7.84 8.22 5.34
N HIS A 10 7.26 7.59 6.36
CA HIS A 10 7.35 8.13 7.72
C HIS A 10 8.78 8.07 8.26
N SER A 11 9.22 9.14 8.93
CA SER A 11 10.58 9.27 9.46
C SER A 11 10.96 8.18 10.45
N LYS A 12 10.01 7.66 11.26
CA LYS A 12 10.24 6.55 12.19
C LYS A 12 10.67 5.25 11.52
N SER A 13 10.47 5.13 10.20
CA SER A 13 10.86 3.94 9.41
C SER A 13 12.21 4.12 8.70
N ILE A 14 12.94 5.21 8.95
CA ILE A 14 14.30 5.43 8.43
C ILE A 14 15.23 4.36 9.01
N GLY A 15 16.01 3.76 8.12
CA GLY A 15 16.89 2.62 8.49
C GLY A 15 16.23 1.25 8.36
N ALA A 16 14.91 1.21 8.18
CA ALA A 16 14.13 0.00 7.90
C ALA A 16 13.55 0.08 6.48
N SER A 17 12.25 0.38 6.35
CA SER A 17 11.54 0.39 5.07
C SER A 17 11.60 1.75 4.35
N ASN A 18 11.78 2.86 5.08
CA ASN A 18 11.98 4.19 4.47
C ASN A 18 13.38 4.29 3.86
N LYS A 19 13.50 3.87 2.60
CA LYS A 19 14.76 3.90 1.84
C LYS A 19 15.06 5.29 1.28
N THR A 20 14.05 6.12 1.12
CA THR A 20 14.20 7.51 0.63
C THR A 20 14.86 8.42 1.67
N ARG A 21 14.86 8.00 2.94
CA ARG A 21 15.30 8.79 4.10
C ARG A 21 14.54 10.09 4.27
N LEU A 22 13.31 10.14 3.73
CA LEU A 22 12.44 11.29 3.92
C LEU A 22 12.22 11.50 5.42
N ASN A 23 12.46 12.73 5.86
CA ASN A 23 12.25 13.18 7.22
C ASN A 23 11.53 14.52 7.16
N ASN A 24 10.20 14.46 7.09
CA ASN A 24 9.35 15.64 7.00
C ASN A 24 8.25 15.55 8.08
N PRO A 25 8.32 16.39 9.13
CA PRO A 25 7.36 16.35 10.24
C PRO A 25 5.91 16.64 9.82
N GLU A 26 5.69 17.41 8.77
CA GLU A 26 4.34 17.73 8.28
C GLU A 26 3.70 16.49 7.64
N ILE A 27 4.47 15.78 6.82
CA ILE A 27 4.02 14.50 6.22
C ILE A 27 3.84 13.43 7.29
N ASP A 28 4.74 13.34 8.27
CA ASP A 28 4.60 12.42 9.39
C ASP A 28 3.30 12.64 10.15
N ALA A 29 2.97 13.90 10.45
CA ALA A 29 1.73 14.27 11.14
C ALA A 29 0.49 13.89 10.34
N LEU A 30 0.46 14.13 9.03
CA LEU A 30 -0.66 13.75 8.16
C LEU A 30 -0.82 12.22 8.06
N ILE A 31 0.27 11.47 8.01
CA ILE A 31 0.24 10.00 8.00
C ILE A 31 -0.33 9.47 9.32
N ASP A 32 0.10 10.03 10.44
CA ASP A 32 -0.40 9.64 11.77
C ASP A 32 -1.88 10.02 11.94
N GLU A 33 -2.30 11.19 11.46
CA GLU A 33 -3.71 11.61 11.43
C GLU A 33 -4.55 10.66 10.58
N ALA A 34 -4.09 10.29 9.38
CA ALA A 34 -4.78 9.31 8.54
C ALA A 34 -4.89 7.93 9.23
N ALA A 35 -3.87 7.55 10.00
CA ALA A 35 -3.88 6.29 10.76
C ALA A 35 -4.90 6.31 11.91
N ALA A 36 -5.09 7.47 12.55
CA ALA A 36 -6.04 7.65 13.64
C ALA A 36 -7.49 7.86 13.18
N THR A 37 -7.69 8.29 11.92
CA THR A 37 -9.02 8.60 11.36
C THR A 37 -9.77 7.32 11.01
N VAL A 38 -10.89 7.07 11.68
CA VAL A 38 -11.74 5.88 11.48
C VAL A 38 -12.65 6.06 10.26
N ASP A 39 -13.20 7.27 10.08
CA ASP A 39 -14.10 7.57 8.96
C ASP A 39 -13.37 7.44 7.61
N PRO A 40 -13.86 6.59 6.68
CA PRO A 40 -13.20 6.34 5.41
C PRO A 40 -13.11 7.57 4.51
N GLU A 41 -14.16 8.41 4.47
CA GLU A 41 -14.20 9.60 3.61
C GLU A 41 -13.22 10.67 4.11
N ALA A 42 -13.24 10.96 5.41
CA ALA A 42 -12.30 11.90 6.03
C ALA A 42 -10.84 11.42 5.84
N ARG A 43 -10.60 10.13 6.05
CA ARG A 43 -9.26 9.55 5.83
C ARG A 43 -8.79 9.66 4.38
N GLU A 44 -9.70 9.50 3.40
CA GLU A 44 -9.35 9.65 1.98
C GLU A 44 -8.89 11.07 1.66
N VAL A 45 -9.51 12.09 2.25
CA VAL A 45 -9.10 13.51 2.07
C VAL A 45 -7.66 13.70 2.55
N ILE A 46 -7.34 13.22 3.75
CA ILE A 46 -5.98 13.31 4.31
C ILE A 46 -4.96 12.57 3.43
N LEU A 47 -5.30 11.36 2.96
CA LEU A 47 -4.43 10.57 2.09
C LEU A 47 -4.18 11.24 0.73
N LYS A 48 -5.16 11.96 0.19
CA LYS A 48 -4.96 12.78 -1.02
C LYS A 48 -3.97 13.90 -0.77
N GLU A 49 -4.05 14.58 0.35
CA GLU A 49 -3.12 15.63 0.70
C GLU A 49 -1.69 15.09 0.87
N VAL A 50 -1.51 13.99 1.59
CA VAL A 50 -0.21 13.29 1.69
C VAL A 50 0.34 12.99 0.31
N THR A 51 -0.50 12.51 -0.61
CA THR A 51 -0.09 12.17 -1.98
C THR A 51 0.37 13.39 -2.76
N VAL A 52 -0.33 14.52 -2.64
CA VAL A 52 0.06 15.78 -3.29
C VAL A 52 1.42 16.25 -2.78
N GLN A 53 1.62 16.30 -1.46
CA GLN A 53 2.89 16.73 -0.86
C GLN A 53 4.05 15.79 -1.24
N LEU A 54 3.83 14.47 -1.26
CA LEU A 54 4.83 13.51 -1.72
C LEU A 54 5.20 13.70 -3.20
N ASN A 55 4.23 14.02 -4.04
CA ASN A 55 4.50 14.29 -5.45
C ASN A 55 5.32 15.57 -5.63
N GLU A 56 5.06 16.61 -4.85
CA GLU A 56 5.83 17.86 -4.89
C GLU A 56 7.26 17.67 -4.41
N LEU A 57 7.46 16.92 -3.34
CA LEU A 57 8.79 16.62 -2.78
C LEU A 57 9.57 15.60 -3.62
N CYS A 58 8.85 14.77 -4.37
CA CYS A 58 9.41 13.73 -5.26
C CYS A 58 10.51 12.87 -4.60
N PRO A 59 10.28 12.26 -3.42
CA PRO A 59 11.29 11.44 -2.75
C PRO A 59 11.63 10.17 -3.54
N GLN A 60 10.75 9.79 -4.45
CA GLN A 60 10.94 8.68 -5.39
C GLN A 60 10.15 8.92 -6.68
N VAL A 61 10.59 8.31 -7.77
CA VAL A 61 9.92 8.40 -9.07
C VAL A 61 9.04 7.17 -9.27
N SER A 62 7.75 7.39 -9.47
CA SER A 62 6.82 6.33 -9.84
C SER A 62 6.98 6.00 -11.34
N LEU A 63 7.35 4.78 -11.67
CA LEU A 63 7.60 4.37 -13.05
C LEU A 63 6.37 3.72 -13.69
N TYR A 64 5.71 2.82 -12.99
CA TYR A 64 4.52 2.10 -13.48
C TYR A 64 3.75 1.48 -12.33
N GLN A 65 2.52 1.10 -12.61
CA GLN A 65 1.72 0.27 -11.73
C GLN A 65 1.80 -1.19 -12.21
N ASP A 66 2.29 -2.07 -11.35
CA ASP A 66 2.44 -3.49 -11.67
C ASP A 66 1.09 -4.21 -11.68
N MET A 67 1.01 -5.27 -12.47
CA MET A 67 -0.16 -6.15 -12.55
C MET A 67 0.21 -7.54 -12.03
N TYR A 68 -0.58 -8.04 -11.08
CA TYR A 68 -0.38 -9.39 -10.54
C TYR A 68 -0.85 -10.45 -11.53
N LEU A 69 0.09 -11.04 -12.26
CA LEU A 69 -0.19 -12.15 -13.16
C LEU A 69 0.03 -13.47 -12.42
N ARG A 70 -0.95 -14.36 -12.49
CA ARG A 70 -0.90 -15.71 -11.94
C ARG A 70 -1.37 -16.72 -12.97
N ALA A 71 -0.64 -17.80 -13.08
CA ALA A 71 -1.02 -18.94 -13.89
C ALA A 71 -1.21 -20.15 -12.99
N TYR A 72 -2.26 -20.93 -13.23
CA TYR A 72 -2.55 -22.14 -12.49
C TYR A 72 -3.18 -23.20 -13.41
N ASN A 73 -3.17 -24.45 -12.97
CA ASN A 73 -3.74 -25.55 -13.72
C ASN A 73 -5.26 -25.36 -13.86
N SER A 74 -5.79 -25.54 -15.08
CA SER A 74 -7.21 -25.39 -15.38
C SER A 74 -8.14 -26.36 -14.62
N ASN A 75 -7.58 -27.43 -14.06
CA ASN A 75 -8.30 -28.40 -13.23
C ASN A 75 -8.39 -27.98 -11.75
N LEU A 76 -7.81 -26.85 -11.37
CA LEU A 76 -8.02 -26.24 -10.04
C LEU A 76 -9.29 -25.38 -10.06
N GLU A 77 -10.03 -25.43 -8.96
CA GLU A 77 -11.14 -24.52 -8.65
C GLU A 77 -10.93 -23.82 -7.32
N GLY A 78 -11.69 -22.74 -7.06
CA GLY A 78 -11.55 -21.95 -5.84
C GLY A 78 -10.30 -21.07 -5.82
N VAL A 79 -9.64 -20.85 -6.96
CA VAL A 79 -8.48 -19.96 -7.04
C VAL A 79 -8.98 -18.52 -7.07
N ASP A 80 -8.88 -17.84 -5.93
CA ASP A 80 -9.24 -16.44 -5.76
C ASP A 80 -7.99 -15.61 -5.43
N ILE A 81 -7.83 -14.50 -6.15
CA ILE A 81 -6.71 -13.59 -6.00
C ILE A 81 -7.26 -12.27 -5.50
N ASN A 82 -6.91 -11.88 -4.28
CA ASN A 82 -7.35 -10.60 -3.74
C ASN A 82 -6.62 -9.41 -4.39
N ALA A 83 -7.09 -8.20 -4.14
CA ALA A 83 -6.52 -6.96 -4.68
C ALA A 83 -5.04 -6.75 -4.30
N GLY A 84 -4.54 -7.39 -3.25
CA GLY A 84 -3.12 -7.37 -2.84
C GLY A 84 -2.27 -8.46 -3.52
N GLY A 85 -2.83 -9.24 -4.45
CA GLY A 85 -2.11 -10.30 -5.17
C GLY A 85 -1.92 -11.60 -4.37
N SER A 86 -2.52 -11.71 -3.18
CA SER A 86 -2.45 -12.93 -2.36
C SER A 86 -3.51 -13.95 -2.77
N ILE A 87 -3.16 -15.22 -2.69
CA ILE A 87 -4.03 -16.35 -3.00
C ILE A 87 -4.47 -17.03 -1.70
N ARG A 88 -5.75 -17.38 -1.60
CA ARG A 88 -6.33 -18.11 -0.48
C ARG A 88 -6.26 -19.62 -0.78
N PHE A 89 -5.22 -20.27 -0.30
CA PHE A 89 -4.98 -21.70 -0.60
C PHE A 89 -6.00 -22.63 0.02
N GLN A 90 -6.64 -22.25 1.11
CA GLN A 90 -7.65 -23.07 1.80
C GLN A 90 -8.89 -23.37 0.95
N ASP A 91 -9.15 -22.55 -0.05
CA ASP A 91 -10.34 -22.65 -0.90
C ASP A 91 -10.05 -23.40 -2.22
N ILE A 92 -8.79 -23.78 -2.44
CA ILE A 92 -8.35 -24.45 -3.68
C ILE A 92 -8.57 -25.94 -3.58
N SER A 93 -9.22 -26.50 -4.61
CA SER A 93 -9.40 -27.95 -4.78
C SER A 93 -9.22 -28.38 -6.24
N TRP A 94 -9.05 -29.65 -6.45
CA TRP A 94 -9.09 -30.23 -7.80
C TRP A 94 -10.54 -30.42 -8.24
N LYS A 95 -10.81 -30.06 -9.47
CA LYS A 95 -12.10 -30.41 -10.12
C LYS A 95 -12.27 -31.91 -10.15
N ALA A 96 -13.48 -32.35 -9.85
CA ALA A 96 -13.85 -33.76 -9.92
C ALA A 96 -13.86 -34.24 -11.39
#